data_b17c7433fbc50049c59479cd6a1065e8
#
_entry.id   b17c7433fbc50049c59479cd6a1065e8
#
_cell.length_a   1.000
_cell.length_b   1.000
_cell.length_c   1.000
_cell.angle_alpha   90.00
_cell.angle_beta   90.00
_cell.angle_gamma   90.00
#
_symmetry.space_group_name_H-M   'P 1'
#
loop_
_entity.id
_entity.type
_entity.pdbx_description
1 polymer ?
#
loop_
_entity_poly.entity_id
_entity_poly.type
_entity_poly.pdbx_seq_one_letter_code
_entity_poly.pdbx_strand_id
1 'polypeptide(L)'
;YAETLAACYAQEEEIAAIKSRSDICRALLQTIAQRKQLLPLYQQQKEIYLQNYTLFLDAQAGILASKLQENTPCPVCGSIEHPFPAPLKNNPPTQDQLRSYHDAAEQTSRQLFHLSEKINSQYREMKNVFPSLALCEKGDYQLQLQKISEILEQNLLKLQTAEGKLNRQQKDLQERKRLLTSPPPFLDKDAIQTYREEHRQE
;
A
#
# COMPACT_ATOMS: atom_id res chain seq x y z
N TYR A 1 35.76 24.29 -4.94
CA TYR A 1 35.63 22.89 -4.50
C TYR A 1 34.68 22.75 -3.30
N ALA A 2 34.90 23.52 -2.21
CA ALA A 2 34.03 23.47 -1.01
C ALA A 2 32.59 23.86 -1.31
N GLU A 3 32.36 24.90 -2.11
CA GLU A 3 30.99 25.31 -2.51
C GLU A 3 30.27 24.24 -3.36
N THR A 4 31.00 23.62 -4.30
CA THR A 4 30.41 22.55 -5.15
C THR A 4 30.11 21.32 -4.31
N LEU A 5 30.94 20.99 -3.32
CA LEU A 5 30.73 19.89 -2.41
C LEU A 5 29.48 20.15 -1.52
N ALA A 6 29.36 21.35 -0.95
CA ALA A 6 28.19 21.77 -0.18
C ALA A 6 26.90 21.72 -1.01
N ALA A 7 26.97 22.14 -2.30
CA ALA A 7 25.83 22.03 -3.21
C ALA A 7 25.42 20.58 -3.50
N CYS A 8 26.39 19.65 -3.60
CA CYS A 8 26.10 18.21 -3.74
C CYS A 8 25.36 17.65 -2.50
N TYR A 9 25.83 17.97 -1.30
CA TYR A 9 25.16 17.52 -0.06
C TYR A 9 23.74 18.07 0.06
N ALA A 10 23.52 19.37 -0.21
CA ALA A 10 22.19 19.95 -0.20
C ALA A 10 21.27 19.27 -1.22
N GLN A 11 21.78 18.91 -2.40
CA GLN A 11 21.02 18.20 -3.42
C GLN A 11 20.69 16.75 -3.01
N GLU A 12 21.62 16.07 -2.33
CA GLU A 12 21.38 14.73 -1.78
C GLU A 12 20.28 14.73 -0.71
N GLU A 13 20.26 15.74 0.17
CA GLU A 13 19.18 15.91 1.17
C GLU A 13 17.85 16.19 0.50
N GLU A 14 17.80 17.03 -0.53
CA GLU A 14 16.57 17.30 -1.30
C GLU A 14 16.04 16.01 -1.95
N ILE A 15 16.91 15.23 -2.58
CA ILE A 15 16.57 13.94 -3.20
C ILE A 15 16.02 12.97 -2.15
N ALA A 16 16.66 12.87 -0.98
CA ALA A 16 16.21 12.00 0.11
C ALA A 16 14.81 12.41 0.60
N ALA A 17 14.54 13.70 0.73
CA ALA A 17 13.23 14.23 1.12
C ALA A 17 12.15 13.92 0.07
N ILE A 18 12.44 14.07 -1.23
CA ILE A 18 11.50 13.74 -2.31
C ILE A 18 11.23 12.23 -2.35
N LYS A 19 12.25 11.38 -2.18
CA LYS A 19 12.10 9.91 -2.12
C LYS A 19 11.19 9.50 -0.97
N SER A 20 11.44 10.00 0.24
CA SER A 20 10.61 9.73 1.41
C SER A 20 9.13 10.10 1.19
N ARG A 21 8.86 11.27 0.62
CA ARG A 21 7.51 11.71 0.27
C ARG A 21 6.85 10.82 -0.77
N SER A 22 7.61 10.39 -1.79
CA SER A 22 7.10 9.48 -2.83
C SER A 22 6.78 8.10 -2.28
N ASP A 23 7.58 7.60 -1.33
CA ASP A 23 7.36 6.31 -0.68
C ASP A 23 6.09 6.30 0.18
N ILE A 24 5.78 7.39 0.89
CA ILE A 24 4.53 7.55 1.63
C ILE A 24 3.32 7.46 0.67
N CYS A 25 3.35 8.19 -0.44
CA CYS A 25 2.28 8.14 -1.44
C CYS A 25 2.12 6.74 -2.03
N ARG A 26 3.23 6.09 -2.39
CA ARG A 26 3.24 4.74 -2.99
C ARG A 26 2.68 3.71 -2.02
N ALA A 27 3.10 3.75 -0.75
CA ALA A 27 2.61 2.84 0.29
C ALA A 27 1.10 2.96 0.50
N LEU A 28 0.57 4.19 0.51
CA LEU A 28 -0.87 4.42 0.62
C LEU A 28 -1.62 3.87 -0.59
N LEU A 29 -1.17 4.15 -1.81
CA LEU A 29 -1.80 3.65 -3.04
C LEU A 29 -1.80 2.12 -3.10
N GLN A 30 -0.71 1.47 -2.69
CA GLN A 30 -0.62 0.01 -2.61
C GLN A 30 -1.62 -0.57 -1.61
N THR A 31 -1.75 0.03 -0.42
CA THR A 31 -2.69 -0.45 0.60
C THR A 31 -4.14 -0.30 0.13
N ILE A 32 -4.47 0.79 -0.56
CA ILE A 32 -5.79 1.01 -1.16
C ILE A 32 -6.07 -0.02 -2.26
N ALA A 33 -5.09 -0.32 -3.13
CA ALA A 33 -5.22 -1.34 -4.16
C ALA A 33 -5.47 -2.73 -3.57
N GLN A 34 -4.74 -3.11 -2.51
CA GLN A 34 -4.94 -4.37 -1.79
C GLN A 34 -6.37 -4.48 -1.23
N ARG A 35 -6.86 -3.42 -0.58
CA ARG A 35 -8.23 -3.38 -0.07
C ARG A 35 -9.26 -3.51 -1.19
N LYS A 36 -9.04 -2.83 -2.33
CA LYS A 36 -9.93 -2.90 -3.50
C LYS A 36 -10.00 -4.32 -4.08
N GLN A 37 -8.90 -5.06 -4.09
CA GLN A 37 -8.86 -6.45 -4.58
C GLN A 37 -9.54 -7.43 -3.60
N LEU A 38 -9.44 -7.18 -2.30
CA LEU A 38 -9.98 -8.06 -1.27
C LEU A 38 -11.50 -7.91 -1.08
N LEU A 39 -12.04 -6.73 -1.36
CA LEU A 39 -13.46 -6.42 -1.15
C LEU A 39 -14.42 -7.34 -1.90
N PRO A 40 -14.26 -7.62 -3.21
CA PRO A 40 -15.16 -8.53 -3.92
C PRO A 40 -15.07 -9.97 -3.41
N LEU A 41 -13.90 -10.43 -2.96
CA LEU A 41 -13.74 -11.74 -2.35
C LEU A 41 -14.58 -11.85 -1.06
N TYR A 42 -14.51 -10.84 -0.19
CA TYR A 42 -15.36 -10.79 1.01
C TYR A 42 -16.85 -10.81 0.67
N GLN A 43 -17.28 -10.03 -0.32
CA GLN A 43 -18.68 -9.99 -0.76
C GLN A 43 -19.16 -11.36 -1.23
N GLN A 44 -18.35 -12.05 -2.04
CA GLN A 44 -18.64 -13.40 -2.52
C GLN A 44 -18.73 -14.40 -1.36
N GLN A 45 -17.76 -14.40 -0.45
CA GLN A 45 -17.74 -15.31 0.70
C GLN A 45 -18.93 -15.08 1.62
N LYS A 46 -19.29 -13.82 1.87
CA LYS A 46 -20.45 -13.44 2.66
C LYS A 46 -21.76 -13.92 2.00
N GLU A 47 -21.88 -13.78 0.69
CA GLU A 47 -23.04 -14.24 -0.05
C GLU A 47 -23.17 -15.78 0.02
N ILE A 48 -22.08 -16.51 -0.20
CA ILE A 48 -22.02 -17.98 -0.06
C ILE A 48 -22.47 -18.39 1.35
N TYR A 49 -21.95 -17.75 2.38
CA TYR A 49 -22.35 -18.02 3.76
C TYR A 49 -23.85 -17.79 3.97
N LEU A 50 -24.40 -16.64 3.54
CA LEU A 50 -25.82 -16.31 3.74
C LEU A 50 -26.76 -17.27 2.99
N GLN A 51 -26.40 -17.65 1.76
CA GLN A 51 -27.18 -18.62 0.98
C GLN A 51 -27.21 -20.00 1.67
N ASN A 52 -26.05 -20.48 2.11
CA ASN A 52 -25.94 -21.77 2.82
C ASN A 52 -26.61 -21.72 4.20
N TYR A 53 -26.54 -20.57 4.90
CA TYR A 53 -27.24 -20.37 6.16
C TYR A 53 -28.78 -20.49 5.99
N THR A 54 -29.32 -19.87 4.96
CA THR A 54 -30.76 -20.00 4.65
C THR A 54 -31.11 -21.44 4.32
N LEU A 55 -30.33 -22.14 3.49
CA LEU A 55 -30.56 -23.56 3.18
C LEU A 55 -30.49 -24.44 4.43
N PHE A 56 -29.56 -24.17 5.34
CA PHE A 56 -29.46 -24.87 6.61
C PHE A 56 -30.67 -24.68 7.49
N LEU A 57 -31.17 -23.43 7.63
CA LEU A 57 -32.37 -23.14 8.42
C LEU A 57 -33.63 -23.80 7.84
N ASP A 58 -33.83 -23.74 6.52
CA ASP A 58 -34.94 -24.37 5.82
C ASP A 58 -34.89 -25.92 6.01
N ALA A 59 -33.70 -26.48 5.98
CA ALA A 59 -33.52 -27.92 6.23
C ALA A 59 -33.86 -28.31 7.68
N GLN A 60 -33.52 -27.47 8.66
CA GLN A 60 -33.89 -27.69 10.06
C GLN A 60 -35.39 -27.68 10.22
N ALA A 61 -36.13 -26.77 9.56
CA ALA A 61 -37.60 -26.77 9.55
C ALA A 61 -38.18 -28.06 8.99
N GLY A 62 -37.64 -28.57 7.87
CA GLY A 62 -38.05 -29.84 7.28
C GLY A 62 -37.72 -31.05 8.17
N ILE A 63 -36.58 -31.06 8.85
CA ILE A 63 -36.20 -32.11 9.80
C ILE A 63 -37.16 -32.12 11.02
N LEU A 64 -37.47 -30.94 11.55
CA LEU A 64 -38.43 -30.81 12.64
C LEU A 64 -39.84 -31.25 12.19
N ALA A 65 -40.27 -30.83 11.01
CA ALA A 65 -41.57 -31.20 10.43
C ALA A 65 -41.65 -32.73 10.22
N SER A 66 -40.57 -33.40 9.80
CA SER A 66 -40.60 -34.86 9.61
C SER A 66 -40.74 -35.67 10.89
N LYS A 67 -40.53 -35.03 12.05
CA LYS A 67 -40.66 -35.65 13.39
C LYS A 67 -42.03 -35.40 14.03
N LEU A 68 -42.90 -34.65 13.36
CA LEU A 68 -44.28 -34.44 13.85
C LEU A 68 -45.01 -35.75 13.90
N GLN A 69 -45.75 -35.98 15.01
CA GLN A 69 -46.60 -37.15 15.22
C GLN A 69 -48.06 -36.68 15.39
N GLU A 70 -48.98 -37.47 14.86
CA GLU A 70 -50.40 -37.17 15.01
C GLU A 70 -50.80 -37.12 16.49
N ASN A 71 -51.64 -36.17 16.86
CA ASN A 71 -52.11 -35.93 18.21
C ASN A 71 -51.07 -35.68 19.29
N THR A 72 -49.82 -35.36 18.89
CA THR A 72 -48.74 -34.99 19.82
C THR A 72 -48.43 -33.50 19.67
N PRO A 73 -48.38 -32.73 20.78
CA PRO A 73 -48.03 -31.32 20.71
C PRO A 73 -46.63 -31.11 20.10
N CYS A 74 -46.50 -30.19 19.13
CA CYS A 74 -45.25 -29.83 18.52
C CYS A 74 -44.29 -29.22 19.56
N PRO A 75 -43.04 -29.66 19.67
CA PRO A 75 -42.08 -29.12 20.64
C PRO A 75 -41.69 -27.65 20.34
N VAL A 76 -42.02 -27.10 19.16
CA VAL A 76 -41.68 -25.74 18.76
C VAL A 76 -42.82 -24.76 19.01
N CYS A 77 -44.08 -25.11 18.62
CA CYS A 77 -45.22 -24.20 18.71
C CYS A 77 -46.36 -24.71 19.60
N GLY A 78 -46.28 -25.97 20.09
CA GLY A 78 -47.32 -26.58 20.92
C GLY A 78 -48.59 -27.02 20.17
N SER A 79 -48.73 -26.74 18.87
CA SER A 79 -49.88 -27.17 18.08
C SER A 79 -49.87 -28.69 17.84
N ILE A 80 -51.05 -29.29 17.77
CA ILE A 80 -51.27 -30.71 17.37
C ILE A 80 -51.54 -30.84 15.87
N GLU A 81 -51.87 -29.74 15.19
CA GLU A 81 -52.17 -29.74 13.76
C GLU A 81 -51.21 -28.85 12.99
N HIS A 82 -50.69 -29.39 11.89
CA HIS A 82 -49.77 -28.68 10.97
C HIS A 82 -50.21 -28.93 9.53
N PRO A 83 -51.12 -28.11 8.98
CA PRO A 83 -51.69 -28.36 7.65
C PRO A 83 -50.68 -28.22 6.51
N PHE A 84 -49.60 -27.48 6.70
CA PHE A 84 -48.56 -27.24 5.71
C PHE A 84 -47.16 -27.42 6.32
N PRO A 85 -46.73 -28.66 6.65
CA PRO A 85 -45.41 -28.88 7.20
C PRO A 85 -44.31 -28.58 6.18
N ALA A 86 -43.17 -28.04 6.63
CA ALA A 86 -42.03 -27.75 5.77
C ALA A 86 -41.53 -29.03 5.09
N PRO A 87 -41.24 -29.02 3.78
CA PRO A 87 -40.69 -30.18 3.07
C PRO A 87 -39.27 -30.48 3.50
N LEU A 88 -38.95 -31.77 3.60
CA LEU A 88 -37.55 -32.20 3.84
C LEU A 88 -36.70 -31.89 2.59
N LYS A 89 -35.71 -31.04 2.72
CA LYS A 89 -34.75 -30.73 1.63
C LYS A 89 -33.65 -31.77 1.55
N ASN A 90 -33.29 -32.16 0.31
CA ASN A 90 -32.19 -33.08 0.07
C ASN A 90 -30.86 -32.37 0.22
N ASN A 91 -29.91 -33.00 0.90
CA ASN A 91 -28.50 -32.59 0.99
C ASN A 91 -28.25 -31.16 1.54
N PRO A 92 -28.79 -30.82 2.73
CA PRO A 92 -28.51 -29.52 3.34
C PRO A 92 -27.03 -29.38 3.72
N PRO A 93 -26.48 -28.17 3.76
CA PRO A 93 -25.13 -27.97 4.27
C PRO A 93 -25.03 -28.44 5.73
N THR A 94 -23.91 -29.07 6.07
CA THR A 94 -23.63 -29.47 7.45
C THR A 94 -23.23 -28.26 8.31
N GLN A 95 -23.31 -28.39 9.62
CA GLN A 95 -22.87 -27.33 10.54
C GLN A 95 -21.39 -26.99 10.36
N ASP A 96 -20.53 -27.98 10.11
CA ASP A 96 -19.12 -27.76 9.88
C ASP A 96 -18.85 -27.00 8.57
N GLN A 97 -19.60 -27.33 7.50
CA GLN A 97 -19.51 -26.58 6.24
C GLN A 97 -19.95 -25.12 6.45
N LEU A 98 -21.05 -24.91 7.15
CA LEU A 98 -21.55 -23.57 7.46
C LEU A 98 -20.53 -22.75 8.26
N ARG A 99 -19.91 -23.39 9.27
CA ARG A 99 -18.82 -22.79 10.05
C ARG A 99 -17.63 -22.42 9.19
N SER A 100 -17.22 -23.30 8.27
CA SER A 100 -16.13 -23.03 7.33
C SER A 100 -16.39 -21.80 6.45
N TYR A 101 -17.62 -21.67 5.91
CA TYR A 101 -18.01 -20.48 5.12
C TYR A 101 -18.03 -19.19 5.96
N HIS A 102 -18.55 -19.28 7.19
CA HIS A 102 -18.51 -18.17 8.13
C HIS A 102 -17.08 -17.74 8.45
N ASP A 103 -16.23 -18.68 8.82
CA ASP A 103 -14.85 -18.40 9.23
C ASP A 103 -14.03 -17.79 8.07
N ALA A 104 -14.24 -18.26 6.84
CA ALA A 104 -13.61 -17.67 5.66
C ALA A 104 -14.04 -16.20 5.45
N ALA A 105 -15.33 -15.90 5.55
CA ALA A 105 -15.84 -14.53 5.43
C ALA A 105 -15.34 -13.63 6.58
N GLU A 106 -15.31 -14.16 7.80
CA GLU A 106 -14.85 -13.45 8.99
C GLU A 106 -13.35 -13.13 8.89
N GLN A 107 -12.51 -14.07 8.44
CA GLN A 107 -11.08 -13.86 8.22
C GLN A 107 -10.83 -12.73 7.21
N THR A 108 -11.53 -12.74 6.09
CA THR A 108 -11.40 -11.70 5.06
C THR A 108 -11.92 -10.34 5.56
N SER A 109 -12.99 -10.34 6.36
CA SER A 109 -13.51 -9.14 7.03
C SER A 109 -12.48 -8.49 7.94
N ARG A 110 -11.78 -9.31 8.76
CA ARG A 110 -10.69 -8.83 9.63
C ARG A 110 -9.53 -8.24 8.83
N GLN A 111 -9.15 -8.86 7.71
CA GLN A 111 -8.11 -8.32 6.83
C GLN A 111 -8.52 -6.96 6.24
N LEU A 112 -9.78 -6.81 5.79
CA LEU A 112 -10.32 -5.55 5.30
C LEU A 112 -10.33 -4.46 6.38
N PHE A 113 -10.65 -4.82 7.62
CA PHE A 113 -10.59 -3.90 8.75
C PHE A 113 -9.15 -3.41 8.99
N HIS A 114 -8.18 -4.32 9.06
CA HIS A 114 -6.76 -3.96 9.23
C HIS A 114 -6.23 -3.08 8.09
N LEU A 115 -6.60 -3.37 6.84
CA LEU A 115 -6.25 -2.51 5.72
C LEU A 115 -6.88 -1.13 5.82
N SER A 116 -8.12 -1.03 6.31
CA SER A 116 -8.79 0.26 6.52
C SER A 116 -8.09 1.10 7.60
N GLU A 117 -7.70 0.48 8.71
CA GLU A 117 -6.93 1.15 9.77
C GLU A 117 -5.55 1.61 9.26
N LYS A 118 -4.88 0.77 8.47
CA LYS A 118 -3.59 1.11 7.85
C LYS A 118 -3.74 2.29 6.89
N ILE A 119 -4.76 2.31 6.05
CA ILE A 119 -5.09 3.42 5.14
C ILE A 119 -5.29 4.71 5.95
N ASN A 120 -6.07 4.66 7.02
CA ASN A 120 -6.32 5.81 7.88
C ASN A 120 -5.03 6.36 8.51
N SER A 121 -4.13 5.48 8.97
CA SER A 121 -2.84 5.86 9.54
C SER A 121 -1.93 6.50 8.48
N GLN A 122 -1.76 5.86 7.32
CA GLN A 122 -0.95 6.38 6.21
C GLN A 122 -1.50 7.71 5.67
N TYR A 123 -2.82 7.86 5.67
CA TYR A 123 -3.48 9.10 5.27
C TYR A 123 -3.18 10.26 6.22
N ARG A 124 -3.17 10.01 7.54
CA ARG A 124 -2.78 11.01 8.54
C ARG A 124 -1.31 11.42 8.36
N GLU A 125 -0.43 10.45 8.13
CA GLU A 125 0.98 10.71 7.86
C GLU A 125 1.16 11.57 6.60
N MET A 126 0.47 11.23 5.52
CA MET A 126 0.48 12.00 4.27
C MET A 126 -0.03 13.44 4.48
N LYS A 127 -1.07 13.65 5.28
CA LYS A 127 -1.59 14.98 5.61
C LYS A 127 -0.54 15.84 6.34
N ASN A 128 0.28 15.23 7.20
CA ASN A 128 1.36 15.94 7.90
C ASN A 128 2.49 16.36 6.92
N VAL A 129 2.78 15.52 5.92
CA VAL A 129 3.82 15.77 4.91
C VAL A 129 3.36 16.75 3.82
N PHE A 130 2.07 16.75 3.51
CA PHE A 130 1.44 17.61 2.51
C PHE A 130 0.26 18.40 3.09
N PRO A 131 0.50 19.45 3.90
CA PRO A 131 -0.57 20.21 4.54
C PRO A 131 -1.51 20.93 3.54
N SER A 132 -1.00 21.25 2.34
CA SER A 132 -1.76 21.87 1.25
C SER A 132 -2.75 20.94 0.55
N LEU A 133 -2.69 19.64 0.81
CA LEU A 133 -3.74 18.72 0.44
C LEU A 133 -4.96 18.95 1.34
N ALA A 134 -5.78 19.93 0.95
CA ALA A 134 -7.16 20.01 1.39
C ALA A 134 -7.87 18.75 0.87
N LEU A 135 -7.72 17.70 1.65
CA LEU A 135 -8.31 16.41 1.37
C LEU A 135 -9.80 16.61 1.60
N CYS A 136 -10.57 16.45 0.52
CA CYS A 136 -12.01 16.52 0.55
C CYS A 136 -12.51 15.63 1.70
N GLU A 137 -13.09 16.27 2.71
CA GLU A 137 -13.78 15.58 3.77
C GLU A 137 -14.90 14.75 3.14
N LYS A 138 -14.86 13.44 3.36
CA LYS A 138 -15.95 12.47 3.14
C LYS A 138 -16.61 12.49 1.76
N GLY A 139 -16.25 11.56 0.90
CA GLY A 139 -17.14 11.10 -0.15
C GLY A 139 -16.53 10.67 -1.47
N ASP A 140 -15.49 11.28 -1.98
CA ASP A 140 -14.97 10.91 -3.30
C ASP A 140 -13.59 10.27 -3.23
N TYR A 141 -13.60 8.96 -2.96
CA TYR A 141 -12.40 8.12 -2.95
C TYR A 141 -11.64 8.16 -4.29
N GLN A 142 -12.35 8.31 -5.41
CA GLN A 142 -11.70 8.33 -6.71
C GLN A 142 -10.94 9.64 -6.93
N LEU A 143 -11.53 10.77 -6.55
CA LEU A 143 -10.87 12.07 -6.63
C LEU A 143 -9.65 12.14 -5.71
N GLN A 144 -9.73 11.53 -4.51
CA GLN A 144 -8.60 11.44 -3.59
C GLN A 144 -7.45 10.61 -4.17
N LEU A 145 -7.75 9.45 -4.77
CA LEU A 145 -6.77 8.61 -5.45
C LEU A 145 -6.10 9.33 -6.61
N GLN A 146 -6.88 10.04 -7.41
CA GLN A 146 -6.35 10.81 -8.53
C GLN A 146 -5.38 11.90 -8.05
N LYS A 147 -5.74 12.69 -7.03
CA LYS A 147 -4.86 13.71 -6.45
C LYS A 147 -3.57 13.12 -5.88
N ILE A 148 -3.64 11.99 -5.19
CA ILE A 148 -2.45 11.30 -4.66
C ILE A 148 -1.55 10.83 -5.81
N SER A 149 -2.12 10.30 -6.89
CA SER A 149 -1.37 9.88 -8.07
C SER A 149 -0.69 11.06 -8.76
N GLU A 150 -1.38 12.18 -8.92
CA GLU A 150 -0.82 13.43 -9.49
C GLU A 150 0.36 13.95 -8.65
N ILE A 151 0.26 13.91 -7.32
CA ILE A 151 1.35 14.31 -6.43
C ILE A 151 2.55 13.37 -6.58
N LEU A 152 2.30 12.06 -6.67
CA LEU A 152 3.37 11.08 -6.87
C LEU A 152 4.09 11.32 -8.20
N GLU A 153 3.36 11.55 -9.28
CA GLU A 153 3.93 11.87 -10.60
C GLU A 153 4.77 13.14 -10.56
N GLN A 154 4.26 14.21 -9.92
CA GLN A 154 5.03 15.46 -9.77
C GLN A 154 6.30 15.25 -8.94
N ASN A 155 6.25 14.46 -7.87
CA ASN A 155 7.42 14.14 -7.06
C ASN A 155 8.44 13.31 -7.84
N LEU A 156 7.99 12.35 -8.66
CA LEU A 156 8.87 11.55 -9.51
C LEU A 156 9.59 12.40 -10.56
N LEU A 157 8.90 13.37 -11.17
CA LEU A 157 9.50 14.32 -12.11
C LEU A 157 10.54 15.21 -11.43
N LYS A 158 10.23 15.73 -10.23
CA LYS A 158 11.19 16.50 -9.41
C LYS A 158 12.42 15.65 -9.07
N LEU A 159 12.23 14.38 -8.71
CA LEU A 159 13.29 13.45 -8.39
C LEU A 159 14.23 13.24 -9.59
N GLN A 160 13.70 12.95 -10.77
CA GLN A 160 14.50 12.81 -11.99
C GLN A 160 15.33 14.07 -12.29
N THR A 161 14.70 15.24 -12.11
CA THR A 161 15.38 16.54 -12.33
C THR A 161 16.50 16.75 -11.30
N ALA A 162 16.27 16.45 -10.03
CA ALA A 162 17.23 16.59 -8.95
C ALA A 162 18.40 15.61 -9.11
N GLU A 163 18.13 14.34 -9.44
CA GLU A 163 19.16 13.34 -9.73
C GLU A 163 20.01 13.72 -10.95
N GLY A 164 19.40 14.28 -11.99
CA GLY A 164 20.11 14.81 -13.15
C GLY A 164 21.06 15.96 -12.82
N LYS A 165 20.64 16.87 -11.92
CA LYS A 165 21.52 17.95 -11.40
C LYS A 165 22.67 17.41 -10.57
N LEU A 166 22.39 16.50 -9.64
CA LEU A 166 23.41 15.86 -8.79
C LEU A 166 24.48 15.16 -9.63
N ASN A 167 24.08 14.37 -10.62
CA ASN A 167 25.00 13.67 -11.52
C ASN A 167 25.94 14.63 -12.27
N ARG A 168 25.44 15.81 -12.70
CA ARG A 168 26.27 16.84 -13.34
C ARG A 168 27.26 17.44 -12.35
N GLN A 169 26.82 17.78 -11.15
CA GLN A 169 27.66 18.33 -10.09
C GLN A 169 28.74 17.34 -9.64
N GLN A 170 28.42 16.05 -9.52
CA GLN A 170 29.38 15.01 -9.17
C GLN A 170 30.46 14.82 -10.26
N LYS A 171 30.05 14.88 -11.54
CA LYS A 171 31.03 14.84 -12.66
C LYS A 171 31.96 16.05 -12.64
N ASP A 172 31.45 17.25 -12.46
CA ASP A 172 32.26 18.47 -12.34
C ASP A 172 33.22 18.37 -11.15
N LEU A 173 32.73 17.87 -10.01
CA LEU A 173 33.58 17.64 -8.83
C LEU A 173 34.73 16.63 -9.09
N GLN A 174 34.43 15.53 -9.80
CA GLN A 174 35.41 14.52 -10.16
C GLN A 174 36.48 15.09 -11.11
N GLU A 175 36.04 15.89 -12.09
CA GLU A 175 36.96 16.52 -13.03
C GLU A 175 37.86 17.55 -12.34
N ARG A 176 37.31 18.40 -11.47
CA ARG A 176 38.10 19.33 -10.63
C ARG A 176 39.06 18.59 -9.71
N LYS A 177 38.66 17.48 -9.11
CA LYS A 177 39.52 16.64 -8.28
C LYS A 177 40.68 16.06 -9.12
N ARG A 178 40.40 15.60 -10.35
CA ARG A 178 41.41 15.09 -11.28
C ARG A 178 42.42 16.16 -11.65
N LEU A 179 41.98 17.39 -11.95
CA LEU A 179 42.86 18.51 -12.26
C LEU A 179 43.75 18.91 -11.08
N LEU A 180 43.24 18.83 -9.85
CA LEU A 180 43.99 19.11 -8.62
C LEU A 180 45.01 18.01 -8.28
N THR A 181 44.71 16.75 -8.67
CA THR A 181 45.61 15.60 -8.38
C THR A 181 46.54 15.26 -9.54
N SER A 182 46.31 15.80 -10.74
CA SER A 182 47.24 15.66 -11.86
C SER A 182 48.43 16.57 -11.61
N PRO A 183 49.66 16.07 -11.68
CA PRO A 183 50.84 16.95 -11.61
C PRO A 183 50.71 17.97 -12.75
N PRO A 184 51.05 19.25 -12.50
CA PRO A 184 51.02 20.26 -13.54
C PRO A 184 51.90 19.79 -14.72
N PRO A 185 51.42 20.00 -15.98
CA PRO A 185 52.09 19.50 -17.17
C PRO A 185 53.51 20.01 -17.37
N PHE A 186 53.98 20.87 -16.46
CA PHE A 186 55.32 21.50 -16.49
C PHE A 186 56.29 20.96 -15.43
N LEU A 187 55.98 19.91 -14.71
CA LEU A 187 56.89 19.23 -13.81
C LEU A 187 57.46 17.96 -14.48
N ASP A 188 57.93 18.12 -15.70
CA ASP A 188 58.96 17.20 -16.18
C ASP A 188 60.23 17.40 -15.31
N LYS A 189 60.82 16.30 -14.87
CA LYS A 189 62.00 16.35 -13.98
C LYS A 189 63.15 17.22 -14.58
N ASP A 190 63.21 17.23 -15.89
CA ASP A 190 64.17 18.01 -16.63
C ASP A 190 63.88 19.52 -16.58
N ALA A 191 62.60 19.93 -16.65
CA ALA A 191 62.17 21.32 -16.51
C ALA A 191 62.40 21.87 -15.08
N ILE A 192 62.25 21.04 -14.06
CA ILE A 192 62.52 21.41 -12.66
C ILE A 192 64.10 21.55 -12.48
N GLN A 193 64.86 20.71 -13.13
CA GLN A 193 66.27 20.72 -13.03
C GLN A 193 66.84 21.96 -13.72
N THR A 194 66.36 22.29 -14.89
CA THR A 194 66.68 23.50 -15.63
C THR A 194 66.31 24.77 -14.85
N TYR A 195 65.08 24.84 -14.28
CA TYR A 195 64.68 25.97 -13.44
C TYR A 195 65.54 26.12 -12.17
N ARG A 196 66.02 25.03 -11.55
CA ARG A 196 66.89 25.02 -10.39
C ARG A 196 68.32 25.43 -10.75
N GLU A 197 68.76 25.11 -11.95
CA GLU A 197 70.12 25.48 -12.45
C GLU A 197 70.18 26.96 -12.85
N GLU A 198 69.09 27.47 -13.46
CA GLU A 198 68.97 28.88 -13.84
C GLU A 198 68.81 29.83 -12.64
N HIS A 199 68.22 29.40 -11.52
CA HIS A 199 68.03 30.24 -10.33
C HIS A 199 68.96 29.85 -9.13
N ARG A 200 70.04 29.20 -9.40
CA ARG A 200 71.04 28.79 -8.36
C ARG A 200 72.04 29.86 -8.05
N GLN A 201 72.00 30.99 -8.73
CA GLN A 201 73.00 32.10 -8.61
C GLN A 201 72.34 33.42 -8.08
N GLU A 202 71.06 33.36 -7.56
CA GLU A 202 70.54 34.42 -6.73
C GLU A 202 70.44 33.91 -5.28
#